data_e49cb01c77b7938790a0eed3b5e377f1
#
_entry.id   e49cb01c77b7938790a0eed3b5e377f1
#
_cell.length_a   1.000
_cell.length_b   1.000
_cell.length_c   1.000
_cell.angle_alpha   90.00
_cell.angle_beta   90.00
_cell.angle_gamma   90.00
#
_symmetry.space_group_name_H-M   'P 1'
#
loop_
_entity.id
_entity.type
_entity.pdbx_description
1 polymer ?
#
loop_
_entity_poly.entity_id
_entity_poly.type
_entity_poly.pdbx_seq_one_letter_code
_entity_poly.pdbx_strand_id
1 'polypeptide(L)'
;MRLDKFLCDTAGVTRTEAKNAVKKGQIAVNGQVQKAADYKVKENTDTVTFQGRPLSYAAFHYYMLHKPAGVITATEDKKESTVMDILREEKVKNLFPVGRLDKDTEGLLLITDDGELAHNLLSPKKHVDKEYLVKVRDSISEDDCRKLSEGVDIGDEKPTAPAKVERVAEKEILLTIREGRFHQVKRMLQAVGNEVLYLKRLSMGSLRLPKDLEKGAYRPLSEEEIYKIKGDK
;
A
#
# COMPACT_ATOMS: atom_id res chain seq x y z
N MET A 1 -10.13 0.12 -25.01
CA MET A 1 -8.86 0.91 -25.12
C MET A 1 -8.24 0.75 -26.50
N ARG A 2 -7.31 1.64 -26.96
CA ARG A 2 -6.52 1.40 -28.20
C ARG A 2 -5.45 0.35 -27.94
N LEU A 3 -5.20 -0.52 -28.94
CA LEU A 3 -4.21 -1.60 -28.84
C LEU A 3 -2.79 -1.08 -28.55
N ASP A 4 -2.37 0.04 -29.19
CA ASP A 4 -1.06 0.63 -28.91
C ASP A 4 -0.91 1.07 -27.44
N LYS A 5 -1.99 1.61 -26.83
CA LYS A 5 -2.01 1.96 -25.42
C LYS A 5 -2.02 0.70 -24.54
N PHE A 6 -2.86 -0.28 -24.86
CA PHE A 6 -2.92 -1.56 -24.16
C PHE A 6 -1.52 -2.19 -24.03
N LEU A 7 -0.76 -2.24 -25.13
CA LEU A 7 0.60 -2.78 -25.16
C LEU A 7 1.59 -1.96 -24.30
N CYS A 8 1.44 -0.63 -24.29
CA CYS A 8 2.26 0.20 -23.41
C CYS A 8 2.00 -0.09 -21.93
N ASP A 9 0.72 -0.28 -21.58
CA ASP A 9 0.28 -0.49 -20.20
C ASP A 9 0.58 -1.92 -19.70
N THR A 10 0.56 -2.93 -20.60
CA THR A 10 0.69 -4.35 -20.19
C THR A 10 2.06 -4.96 -20.48
N ALA A 11 2.77 -4.50 -21.52
CA ALA A 11 4.07 -5.03 -21.92
C ALA A 11 5.24 -4.10 -21.62
N GLY A 12 4.98 -2.92 -21.04
CA GLY A 12 6.01 -1.93 -20.69
C GLY A 12 6.77 -1.33 -21.87
N VAL A 13 6.22 -1.44 -23.08
CA VAL A 13 6.82 -0.93 -24.32
C VAL A 13 6.42 0.53 -24.58
N THR A 14 7.24 1.25 -25.33
CA THR A 14 6.90 2.59 -25.81
C THR A 14 5.81 2.52 -26.90
N ARG A 15 5.11 3.64 -27.15
CA ARG A 15 4.12 3.71 -28.24
C ARG A 15 4.70 3.38 -29.63
N THR A 16 5.96 3.76 -29.87
CA THR A 16 6.65 3.46 -31.13
C THR A 16 6.92 1.97 -31.27
N GLU A 17 7.42 1.34 -30.20
CA GLU A 17 7.64 -0.12 -30.15
C GLU A 17 6.33 -0.90 -30.30
N ALA A 18 5.27 -0.47 -29.61
CA ALA A 18 3.93 -1.07 -29.74
C ALA A 18 3.44 -1.03 -31.17
N LYS A 19 3.51 0.13 -31.84
CA LYS A 19 3.12 0.25 -33.27
C LYS A 19 3.96 -0.63 -34.18
N ASN A 20 5.27 -0.72 -33.94
CA ASN A 20 6.17 -1.58 -34.70
C ASN A 20 5.86 -3.08 -34.50
N ALA A 21 5.55 -3.50 -33.26
CA ALA A 21 5.17 -4.87 -32.94
C ALA A 21 3.86 -5.26 -33.65
N VAL A 22 2.85 -4.37 -33.64
CA VAL A 22 1.59 -4.55 -34.35
C VAL A 22 1.84 -4.67 -35.87
N LYS A 23 2.63 -3.75 -36.45
CA LYS A 23 2.96 -3.78 -37.90
C LYS A 23 3.69 -5.07 -38.30
N LYS A 24 4.56 -5.60 -37.42
CA LYS A 24 5.28 -6.87 -37.64
C LYS A 24 4.42 -8.12 -37.43
N GLY A 25 3.12 -7.98 -37.10
CA GLY A 25 2.21 -9.09 -36.85
C GLY A 25 2.52 -9.92 -35.59
N GLN A 26 3.21 -9.31 -34.62
CA GLN A 26 3.59 -9.96 -33.36
C GLN A 26 2.47 -9.98 -32.31
N ILE A 27 1.35 -9.30 -32.60
CA ILE A 27 0.22 -9.14 -31.70
C ILE A 27 -0.98 -9.87 -32.27
N ALA A 28 -1.64 -10.69 -31.43
CA ALA A 28 -2.94 -11.25 -31.78
C ALA A 28 -3.98 -10.85 -30.73
N VAL A 29 -5.22 -10.63 -31.21
CA VAL A 29 -6.40 -10.37 -30.38
C VAL A 29 -7.41 -11.48 -30.67
N ASN A 30 -7.84 -12.20 -29.65
CA ASN A 30 -8.73 -13.37 -29.76
C ASN A 30 -8.22 -14.41 -30.78
N GLY A 31 -6.91 -14.63 -30.77
CA GLY A 31 -6.24 -15.57 -31.67
C GLY A 31 -5.99 -15.09 -33.11
N GLN A 32 -6.46 -13.88 -33.46
CA GLN A 32 -6.26 -13.30 -34.81
C GLN A 32 -5.18 -12.22 -34.77
N VAL A 33 -4.21 -12.32 -35.72
CA VAL A 33 -3.14 -11.30 -35.84
C VAL A 33 -3.75 -9.94 -36.16
N GLN A 34 -3.46 -8.95 -35.33
CA GLN A 34 -3.91 -7.58 -35.49
C GLN A 34 -2.81 -6.71 -36.09
N LYS A 35 -3.13 -5.95 -37.17
CA LYS A 35 -2.19 -5.05 -37.84
C LYS A 35 -2.51 -3.56 -37.68
N ALA A 36 -3.64 -3.23 -37.05
CA ALA A 36 -4.07 -1.87 -36.77
C ALA A 36 -3.75 -1.50 -35.32
N ALA A 37 -2.80 -0.59 -35.10
CA ALA A 37 -2.39 -0.16 -33.76
C ALA A 37 -3.49 0.63 -33.00
N ASP A 38 -4.46 1.15 -33.71
CA ASP A 38 -5.61 1.86 -33.16
C ASP A 38 -6.85 0.97 -32.96
N TYR A 39 -6.72 -0.34 -33.20
CA TYR A 39 -7.76 -1.32 -32.89
C TYR A 39 -8.26 -1.13 -31.45
N LYS A 40 -9.58 -1.24 -31.27
CA LYS A 40 -10.22 -1.06 -29.96
C LYS A 40 -10.32 -2.39 -29.22
N VAL A 41 -9.39 -2.60 -28.31
CA VAL A 41 -9.40 -3.75 -27.38
C VAL A 41 -10.47 -3.52 -26.32
N LYS A 42 -11.25 -4.56 -26.02
CA LYS A 42 -12.16 -4.64 -24.87
C LYS A 42 -11.41 -5.34 -23.73
N GLU A 43 -10.92 -4.54 -22.78
CA GLU A 43 -9.94 -4.94 -21.76
C GLU A 43 -10.40 -6.13 -20.89
N ASN A 44 -11.72 -6.26 -20.69
CA ASN A 44 -12.31 -7.28 -19.83
C ASN A 44 -12.72 -8.58 -20.57
N THR A 45 -12.68 -8.60 -21.89
CA THR A 45 -13.21 -9.72 -22.69
C THR A 45 -12.27 -10.20 -23.79
N ASP A 46 -11.41 -9.31 -24.31
CA ASP A 46 -10.49 -9.69 -25.38
C ASP A 46 -9.21 -10.30 -24.78
N THR A 47 -8.79 -11.43 -25.37
CA THR A 47 -7.49 -12.03 -25.06
C THR A 47 -6.46 -11.44 -26.03
N VAL A 48 -5.48 -10.72 -25.50
CA VAL A 48 -4.37 -10.16 -26.28
C VAL A 48 -3.11 -10.96 -26.03
N THR A 49 -2.41 -11.33 -27.10
CA THR A 49 -1.10 -11.98 -26.99
C THR A 49 -0.02 -11.18 -27.70
N PHE A 50 1.18 -11.16 -27.13
CA PHE A 50 2.39 -10.61 -27.72
C PHE A 50 3.42 -11.71 -27.93
N GLN A 51 3.77 -11.99 -29.19
CA GLN A 51 4.64 -13.11 -29.57
C GLN A 51 4.18 -14.45 -28.97
N GLY A 52 2.86 -14.70 -28.96
CA GLY A 52 2.25 -15.90 -28.41
C GLY A 52 2.08 -15.91 -26.88
N ARG A 53 2.64 -14.94 -26.17
CA ARG A 53 2.46 -14.83 -24.69
C ARG A 53 1.23 -14.00 -24.38
N PRO A 54 0.31 -14.50 -23.54
CA PRO A 54 -0.87 -13.73 -23.15
C PRO A 54 -0.46 -12.49 -22.31
N LEU A 55 -1.14 -11.37 -22.57
CA LEU A 55 -1.03 -10.15 -21.80
C LEU A 55 -2.29 -9.99 -20.95
N SER A 56 -2.12 -9.75 -19.66
CA SER A 56 -3.21 -9.42 -18.75
C SER A 56 -3.27 -7.91 -18.54
N TYR A 57 -4.46 -7.34 -18.71
CA TYR A 57 -4.69 -5.94 -18.40
C TYR A 57 -5.21 -5.81 -16.97
N ALA A 58 -4.49 -5.08 -16.15
CA ALA A 58 -4.97 -4.61 -14.86
C ALA A 58 -5.21 -3.10 -14.96
N ALA A 59 -6.42 -2.65 -14.62
CA ALA A 59 -6.74 -1.22 -14.61
C ALA A 59 -5.88 -0.46 -13.58
N PHE A 60 -5.60 -1.13 -12.46
CA PHE A 60 -4.75 -0.66 -11.39
C PHE A 60 -3.93 -1.80 -10.80
N HIS A 61 -2.82 -1.47 -10.18
CA HIS A 61 -1.90 -2.40 -9.53
C HIS A 61 -1.92 -2.17 -8.02
N TYR A 62 -1.84 -3.25 -7.26
CA TYR A 62 -1.90 -3.23 -5.81
C TYR A 62 -0.86 -4.17 -5.25
N TYR A 63 0.08 -3.66 -4.46
CA TYR A 63 1.12 -4.44 -3.81
C TYR A 63 1.08 -4.24 -2.30
N MET A 64 1.16 -5.33 -1.56
CA MET A 64 1.40 -5.31 -0.13
C MET A 64 2.90 -5.41 0.09
N LEU A 65 3.48 -4.40 0.70
CA LEU A 65 4.88 -4.37 1.12
C LEU A 65 4.97 -4.57 2.64
N HIS A 66 5.82 -5.48 3.09
CA HIS A 66 6.29 -5.49 4.48
C HIS A 66 7.46 -4.50 4.59
N LYS A 67 7.14 -3.23 4.79
CA LYS A 67 8.15 -2.18 4.88
C LYS A 67 9.17 -2.49 5.98
N PRO A 68 10.47 -2.53 5.69
CA PRO A 68 11.51 -2.65 6.70
C PRO A 68 11.78 -1.29 7.38
N ALA A 69 12.41 -1.30 8.55
CA ALA A 69 13.01 -0.12 9.13
C ALA A 69 14.20 0.38 8.27
N GLY A 70 14.55 1.65 8.41
CA GLY A 70 15.67 2.27 7.68
C GLY A 70 15.32 2.85 6.31
N VAL A 71 14.12 2.57 5.79
CA VAL A 71 13.64 3.03 4.47
C VAL A 71 12.52 4.06 4.67
N ILE A 72 12.57 5.16 3.92
CA ILE A 72 11.52 6.20 3.99
C ILE A 72 10.33 5.89 3.09
N THR A 73 9.15 6.37 3.50
CA THR A 73 7.93 6.29 2.68
C THR A 73 7.85 7.50 1.77
N ALA A 74 8.47 7.41 0.63
CA ALA A 74 8.46 8.42 -0.43
C ALA A 74 8.49 7.74 -1.80
N THR A 75 8.08 8.47 -2.84
CA THR A 75 8.19 7.99 -4.23
C THR A 75 9.61 8.10 -4.76
N GLU A 76 10.34 9.12 -4.35
CA GLU A 76 11.76 9.33 -4.67
C GLU A 76 12.42 10.17 -3.56
N ASP A 77 13.72 9.97 -3.38
CA ASP A 77 14.57 10.80 -2.53
C ASP A 77 16.01 10.76 -3.06
N LYS A 78 16.77 11.86 -2.87
CA LYS A 78 18.16 11.98 -3.37
C LYS A 78 19.19 11.37 -2.43
N LYS A 79 18.86 11.16 -1.16
CA LYS A 79 19.81 10.78 -0.10
C LYS A 79 19.43 9.48 0.59
N GLU A 80 18.14 9.21 0.67
CA GLU A 80 17.60 8.10 1.46
C GLU A 80 16.98 7.04 0.56
N SER A 81 17.15 5.78 0.91
CA SER A 81 16.43 4.69 0.25
C SER A 81 14.93 4.80 0.52
N THR A 82 14.14 4.67 -0.52
CA THR A 82 12.68 4.77 -0.46
C THR A 82 12.00 3.40 -0.56
N VAL A 83 10.73 3.34 -0.19
CA VAL A 83 9.93 2.14 -0.40
C VAL A 83 9.79 1.78 -1.88
N MET A 84 9.90 2.75 -2.80
CA MET A 84 9.84 2.50 -4.24
C MET A 84 11.11 1.85 -4.79
N ASP A 85 12.26 2.03 -4.12
CA ASP A 85 13.49 1.33 -4.49
C ASP A 85 13.37 -0.19 -4.30
N ILE A 86 12.52 -0.64 -3.36
CA ILE A 86 12.23 -2.05 -3.15
C ILE A 86 11.45 -2.62 -4.33
N LEU A 87 10.53 -1.84 -4.91
CA LEU A 87 9.67 -2.24 -6.02
C LEU A 87 10.25 -1.89 -7.41
N ARG A 88 11.54 -1.50 -7.52
CA ARG A 88 12.14 -1.04 -8.79
C ARG A 88 12.06 -2.04 -9.94
N GLU A 89 11.96 -3.33 -9.65
CA GLU A 89 11.81 -4.40 -10.64
C GLU A 89 10.42 -4.38 -11.30
N GLU A 90 9.43 -3.79 -10.64
CA GLU A 90 8.09 -3.62 -11.18
C GLU A 90 8.09 -2.53 -12.25
N LYS A 91 7.73 -2.91 -13.48
CA LYS A 91 7.67 -1.99 -14.62
C LYS A 91 6.37 -1.19 -14.69
N VAL A 92 5.66 -1.08 -13.57
CA VAL A 92 4.43 -0.33 -13.44
C VAL A 92 4.73 1.14 -13.18
N LYS A 93 4.13 2.02 -14.00
CA LYS A 93 4.29 3.46 -13.86
C LYS A 93 3.35 4.02 -12.79
N ASN A 94 3.75 5.15 -12.21
CA ASN A 94 2.94 5.93 -11.28
C ASN A 94 2.52 5.18 -10.00
N LEU A 95 3.24 4.15 -9.59
CA LEU A 95 3.07 3.54 -8.28
C LEU A 95 3.44 4.54 -7.18
N PHE A 96 2.66 4.55 -6.11
CA PHE A 96 2.93 5.36 -4.92
C PHE A 96 2.44 4.66 -3.65
N PRO A 97 3.02 4.98 -2.47
CA PRO A 97 2.60 4.41 -1.20
C PRO A 97 1.30 5.04 -0.71
N VAL A 98 0.38 4.22 -0.18
CA VAL A 98 -0.88 4.65 0.44
C VAL A 98 -0.64 4.97 1.92
N GLY A 99 -0.50 6.25 2.20
CA GLY A 99 -0.10 6.76 3.51
C GLY A 99 1.40 6.58 3.75
N ARG A 100 1.80 6.88 4.99
CA ARG A 100 3.21 6.89 5.37
C ARG A 100 3.44 6.09 6.64
N LEU A 101 4.57 5.42 6.70
CA LEU A 101 5.20 4.89 7.90
C LEU A 101 6.53 5.62 8.11
N ASP A 102 6.89 5.90 9.35
CA ASP A 102 8.17 6.52 9.68
C ASP A 102 9.34 5.65 9.21
N LYS A 103 10.54 6.22 9.12
CA LYS A 103 11.75 5.52 8.67
C LYS A 103 12.04 4.28 9.51
N ASP A 104 11.85 4.38 10.82
CA ASP A 104 12.07 3.29 11.80
C ASP A 104 10.85 2.40 12.03
N THR A 105 9.68 2.73 11.46
CA THR A 105 8.46 1.95 11.57
C THR A 105 8.41 0.87 10.49
N GLU A 106 8.06 -0.34 10.89
CA GLU A 106 7.92 -1.50 10.02
C GLU A 106 6.45 -1.83 9.71
N GLY A 107 6.24 -2.79 8.83
CA GLY A 107 4.95 -3.44 8.66
C GLY A 107 4.24 -3.16 7.35
N LEU A 108 2.94 -3.38 7.33
CA LEU A 108 2.11 -3.33 6.14
C LEU A 108 2.08 -1.93 5.54
N LEU A 109 2.49 -1.83 4.29
CA LEU A 109 2.32 -0.64 3.46
C LEU A 109 1.71 -1.06 2.11
N LEU A 110 0.59 -0.44 1.74
CA LEU A 110 -0.02 -0.62 0.44
C LEU A 110 0.66 0.31 -0.57
N ILE A 111 1.02 -0.24 -1.73
CA ILE A 111 1.56 0.49 -2.89
C ILE A 111 0.59 0.30 -4.05
N THR A 112 0.20 1.36 -4.74
CA THR A 112 -0.76 1.29 -5.85
C THR A 112 -0.59 2.47 -6.80
N ASP A 113 -1.23 2.40 -7.97
CA ASP A 113 -1.47 3.50 -8.91
C ASP A 113 -2.95 3.96 -8.90
N ASP A 114 -3.79 3.41 -7.99
CA ASP A 114 -5.19 3.78 -7.79
C ASP A 114 -5.34 4.94 -6.81
N GLY A 115 -5.38 6.17 -7.35
CA GLY A 115 -5.49 7.39 -6.55
C GLY A 115 -6.83 7.50 -5.81
N GLU A 116 -7.93 6.96 -6.37
CA GLU A 116 -9.25 7.01 -5.74
C GLU A 116 -9.29 6.11 -4.50
N LEU A 117 -8.80 4.87 -4.62
CA LEU A 117 -8.69 3.97 -3.47
C LEU A 117 -7.80 4.57 -2.38
N ALA A 118 -6.64 5.10 -2.75
CA ALA A 118 -5.71 5.71 -1.80
C ALA A 118 -6.36 6.88 -1.05
N HIS A 119 -7.08 7.75 -1.76
CA HIS A 119 -7.81 8.86 -1.15
C HIS A 119 -8.86 8.36 -0.15
N ASN A 120 -9.61 7.32 -0.50
CA ASN A 120 -10.63 6.74 0.37
C ASN A 120 -10.02 6.14 1.64
N LEU A 121 -8.92 5.39 1.54
CA LEU A 121 -8.25 4.76 2.67
C LEU A 121 -7.56 5.75 3.63
N LEU A 122 -7.14 6.90 3.10
CA LEU A 122 -6.43 7.93 3.87
C LEU A 122 -7.35 9.02 4.43
N SER A 123 -8.57 9.13 3.90
CA SER A 123 -9.52 10.16 4.34
C SER A 123 -9.90 9.98 5.81
N PRO A 124 -9.71 11.00 6.67
CA PRO A 124 -10.13 10.92 8.08
C PRO A 124 -11.63 10.63 8.24
N LYS A 125 -12.46 11.01 7.26
CA LYS A 125 -13.91 10.80 7.27
C LYS A 125 -14.30 9.32 7.11
N LYS A 126 -13.42 8.50 6.57
CA LYS A 126 -13.67 7.07 6.33
C LYS A 126 -13.30 6.18 7.53
N HIS A 127 -12.58 6.72 8.49
CA HIS A 127 -12.24 6.02 9.74
C HIS A 127 -11.60 4.63 9.56
N VAL A 128 -10.76 4.46 8.53
CA VAL A 128 -10.11 3.18 8.24
C VAL A 128 -9.16 2.81 9.38
N ASP A 129 -9.41 1.67 10.01
CA ASP A 129 -8.63 1.15 11.14
C ASP A 129 -7.20 0.82 10.70
N LYS A 130 -6.23 1.16 11.55
CA LYS A 130 -4.82 0.81 11.40
C LYS A 130 -4.34 0.22 12.72
N GLU A 131 -4.04 -1.07 12.74
CA GLU A 131 -3.58 -1.79 13.92
C GLU A 131 -2.05 -1.86 13.94
N TYR A 132 -1.49 -1.53 15.09
CA TYR A 132 -0.05 -1.53 15.33
C TYR A 132 0.32 -2.43 16.51
N LEU A 133 1.39 -3.19 16.34
CA LEU A 133 2.13 -3.78 17.45
C LEU A 133 3.12 -2.74 17.95
N VAL A 134 3.03 -2.41 19.23
CA VAL A 134 3.84 -1.39 19.88
C VAL A 134 4.61 -2.01 21.04
N LYS A 135 5.95 -1.96 21.03
CA LYS A 135 6.78 -2.29 22.19
C LYS A 135 7.30 -1.01 22.81
N VAL A 136 7.20 -0.92 24.12
CA VAL A 136 7.50 0.28 24.90
C VAL A 136 8.65 0.06 25.89
N ARG A 137 9.26 1.13 26.33
CA ARG A 137 10.40 1.10 27.25
C ARG A 137 10.00 0.60 28.64
N ASP A 138 8.95 1.15 29.20
CA ASP A 138 8.50 0.88 30.55
C ASP A 138 7.21 0.07 30.55
N SER A 139 6.90 -0.60 31.66
CA SER A 139 5.64 -1.33 31.82
C SER A 139 4.46 -0.40 31.58
N ILE A 140 3.48 -0.86 30.79
CA ILE A 140 2.26 -0.10 30.50
C ILE A 140 1.15 -0.49 31.48
N SER A 141 0.59 0.48 32.19
CA SER A 141 -0.47 0.25 33.17
C SER A 141 -1.86 0.20 32.51
N GLU A 142 -2.86 -0.33 33.24
CA GLU A 142 -4.25 -0.30 32.81
C GLU A 142 -4.76 1.15 32.68
N ASP A 143 -4.27 2.08 33.51
CA ASP A 143 -4.63 3.50 33.44
C ASP A 143 -4.07 4.15 32.16
N ASP A 144 -2.86 3.80 31.75
CA ASP A 144 -2.27 4.26 30.49
C ASP A 144 -3.07 3.71 29.29
N CYS A 145 -3.44 2.44 29.32
CA CYS A 145 -4.29 1.83 28.29
C CYS A 145 -5.64 2.54 28.21
N ARG A 146 -6.25 2.86 29.34
CA ARG A 146 -7.52 3.60 29.40
C ARG A 146 -7.38 4.99 28.79
N LYS A 147 -6.35 5.77 29.21
CA LYS A 147 -6.07 7.10 28.64
C LYS A 147 -5.89 7.06 27.11
N LEU A 148 -5.07 6.12 26.62
CA LEU A 148 -4.88 5.92 25.19
C LEU A 148 -6.19 5.59 24.47
N SER A 149 -7.08 4.82 25.10
CA SER A 149 -8.37 4.44 24.50
C SER A 149 -9.37 5.58 24.46
N GLU A 150 -9.32 6.50 25.41
CA GLU A 150 -10.19 7.69 25.47
C GLU A 150 -9.70 8.81 24.52
N GLY A 151 -8.43 8.75 24.13
CA GLY A 151 -7.74 9.79 23.37
C GLY A 151 -6.88 10.67 24.26
N VAL A 152 -5.73 11.09 23.75
CA VAL A 152 -4.71 11.86 24.50
C VAL A 152 -4.31 13.12 23.73
N ASP A 153 -3.92 14.12 24.49
CA ASP A 153 -3.30 15.33 23.93
C ASP A 153 -1.89 15.03 23.49
N ILE A 154 -1.63 15.21 22.20
CA ILE A 154 -0.32 15.00 21.58
C ILE A 154 0.32 16.32 21.13
N GLY A 155 -0.17 17.46 21.63
CA GLY A 155 0.28 18.79 21.29
C GLY A 155 -0.24 19.32 19.94
N ASP A 156 -1.29 18.73 19.38
CA ASP A 156 -2.02 19.25 18.22
C ASP A 156 -3.21 20.11 18.70
N GLU A 157 -3.93 20.71 17.75
CA GLU A 157 -5.12 21.54 18.04
C GLU A 157 -6.20 20.78 18.86
N LYS A 158 -6.30 19.47 18.66
CA LYS A 158 -7.28 18.60 19.34
C LYS A 158 -6.60 17.31 19.81
N PRO A 159 -7.06 16.74 20.92
CA PRO A 159 -6.66 15.37 21.32
C PRO A 159 -6.84 14.38 20.20
N THR A 160 -6.20 13.21 20.34
CA THR A 160 -6.41 12.10 19.40
C THR A 160 -7.84 11.57 19.49
N ALA A 161 -8.34 11.00 18.40
CA ALA A 161 -9.57 10.23 18.44
C ALA A 161 -9.40 9.00 19.37
N PRO A 162 -10.50 8.48 19.96
CA PRO A 162 -10.49 7.25 20.71
C PRO A 162 -9.84 6.09 19.94
N ALA A 163 -9.02 5.30 20.63
CA ALA A 163 -8.29 4.16 20.05
C ALA A 163 -8.73 2.86 20.71
N LYS A 164 -8.55 1.72 20.01
CA LYS A 164 -8.66 0.42 20.66
C LYS A 164 -7.27 0.03 21.16
N VAL A 165 -7.16 -0.33 22.44
CA VAL A 165 -5.92 -0.73 23.09
C VAL A 165 -6.12 -2.13 23.68
N GLU A 166 -5.20 -3.03 23.36
CA GLU A 166 -5.16 -4.38 23.91
C GLU A 166 -3.76 -4.66 24.45
N ARG A 167 -3.66 -4.94 25.75
CA ARG A 167 -2.38 -5.29 26.39
C ARG A 167 -2.03 -6.73 26.06
N VAL A 168 -0.92 -6.95 25.37
CA VAL A 168 -0.43 -8.29 24.96
C VAL A 168 0.58 -8.82 25.95
N ALA A 169 1.44 -7.92 26.47
CA ALA A 169 2.45 -8.24 27.47
C ALA A 169 2.71 -7.01 28.34
N GLU A 170 3.58 -7.12 29.33
CA GLU A 170 3.93 -6.04 30.25
C GLU A 170 4.40 -4.76 29.54
N LYS A 171 5.15 -4.91 28.42
CA LYS A 171 5.72 -3.83 27.62
C LYS A 171 5.26 -3.88 26.15
N GLU A 172 4.11 -4.49 25.89
CA GLU A 172 3.64 -4.68 24.53
C GLU A 172 2.13 -4.55 24.44
N ILE A 173 1.66 -3.73 23.50
CA ILE A 173 0.24 -3.53 23.22
C ILE A 173 -0.06 -3.66 21.72
N LEU A 174 -1.30 -4.02 21.40
CA LEU A 174 -1.93 -3.74 20.12
C LEU A 174 -2.70 -2.44 20.22
N LEU A 175 -2.39 -1.52 19.33
CA LEU A 175 -3.03 -0.20 19.28
C LEU A 175 -3.69 -0.01 17.91
N THR A 176 -5.03 0.16 17.89
CA THR A 176 -5.76 0.46 16.66
C THR A 176 -6.23 1.90 16.66
N ILE A 177 -5.85 2.65 15.65
CA ILE A 177 -6.21 4.05 15.43
C ILE A 177 -6.93 4.23 14.10
N ARG A 178 -7.77 5.28 13.97
CA ARG A 178 -8.56 5.62 12.77
C ARG A 178 -8.09 6.86 12.04
N GLU A 179 -7.06 7.48 12.53
CA GLU A 179 -6.42 8.67 11.97
C GLU A 179 -4.94 8.39 11.67
N GLY A 180 -4.18 9.37 11.23
CA GLY A 180 -2.78 9.18 10.89
C GLY A 180 -2.02 10.51 10.93
N ARG A 181 -1.91 11.11 12.13
CA ARG A 181 -1.17 12.35 12.35
C ARG A 181 0.35 12.06 12.36
N PHE A 182 1.13 13.10 12.21
CA PHE A 182 2.58 13.00 12.24
C PHE A 182 3.07 12.34 13.54
N HIS A 183 3.81 11.23 13.43
CA HIS A 183 4.35 10.43 14.54
C HIS A 183 3.30 10.07 15.62
N GLN A 184 2.04 9.87 15.22
CA GLN A 184 0.91 9.81 16.16
C GLN A 184 1.11 8.78 17.26
N VAL A 185 1.40 7.52 16.94
CA VAL A 185 1.56 6.45 17.94
C VAL A 185 2.67 6.79 18.92
N LYS A 186 3.80 7.30 18.45
CA LYS A 186 4.93 7.69 19.32
C LYS A 186 4.53 8.80 20.29
N ARG A 187 3.86 9.84 19.78
CA ARG A 187 3.39 10.98 20.59
C ARG A 187 2.30 10.57 21.58
N MET A 188 1.43 9.61 21.21
CA MET A 188 0.43 9.06 22.12
C MET A 188 1.09 8.35 23.31
N LEU A 189 2.12 7.53 23.06
CA LEU A 189 2.86 6.87 24.15
C LEU A 189 3.63 7.87 25.01
N GLN A 190 4.21 8.92 24.42
CA GLN A 190 4.85 10.02 25.15
C GLN A 190 3.86 10.77 26.05
N ALA A 191 2.61 10.98 25.61
CA ALA A 191 1.57 11.63 26.40
C ALA A 191 1.18 10.87 27.68
N VAL A 192 1.40 9.55 27.72
CA VAL A 192 1.23 8.72 28.93
C VAL A 192 2.57 8.43 29.63
N GLY A 193 3.64 9.17 29.29
CA GLY A 193 4.95 9.07 29.96
C GLY A 193 5.82 7.89 29.52
N ASN A 194 5.49 7.23 28.40
CA ASN A 194 6.25 6.08 27.89
C ASN A 194 6.92 6.38 26.54
N GLU A 195 7.78 5.49 26.07
CA GLU A 195 8.52 5.63 24.81
C GLU A 195 8.36 4.38 23.95
N VAL A 196 8.12 4.58 22.64
CA VAL A 196 8.04 3.51 21.66
C VAL A 196 9.46 3.07 21.28
N LEU A 197 9.78 1.81 21.54
CA LEU A 197 11.05 1.17 21.14
C LEU A 197 10.91 0.40 19.82
N TYR A 198 9.70 -0.10 19.51
CA TYR A 198 9.42 -0.82 18.29
C TYR A 198 7.98 -0.56 17.86
N LEU A 199 7.79 -0.31 16.56
CA LEU A 199 6.49 -0.05 15.97
C LEU A 199 6.35 -0.81 14.66
N LYS A 200 5.27 -1.62 14.57
CA LYS A 200 4.96 -2.39 13.36
C LYS A 200 3.48 -2.29 13.04
N ARG A 201 3.13 -1.83 11.85
CA ARG A 201 1.74 -1.87 11.39
C ARG A 201 1.36 -3.27 10.92
N LEU A 202 0.37 -3.87 11.57
CA LEU A 202 -0.13 -5.21 11.28
C LEU A 202 -1.26 -5.22 10.27
N SER A 203 -2.11 -4.18 10.28
CA SER A 203 -3.25 -4.10 9.36
C SER A 203 -3.58 -2.66 8.96
N MET A 204 -4.31 -2.54 7.85
CA MET A 204 -4.92 -1.31 7.37
C MET A 204 -6.24 -1.66 6.69
N GLY A 205 -7.36 -1.23 7.30
CA GLY A 205 -8.68 -1.69 6.89
C GLY A 205 -8.78 -3.23 6.93
N SER A 206 -9.26 -3.81 5.86
CA SER A 206 -9.39 -5.27 5.70
C SER A 206 -8.07 -5.99 5.41
N LEU A 207 -7.00 -5.26 5.06
CA LEU A 207 -5.70 -5.87 4.78
C LEU A 207 -4.95 -6.20 6.08
N ARG A 208 -4.45 -7.43 6.16
CA ARG A 208 -3.55 -7.89 7.23
C ARG A 208 -2.21 -8.31 6.65
N LEU A 209 -1.12 -7.97 7.37
CA LEU A 209 0.22 -8.41 7.02
C LEU A 209 0.35 -9.93 7.28
N PRO A 210 0.61 -10.74 6.25
CA PRO A 210 0.83 -12.17 6.43
C PRO A 210 2.10 -12.42 7.27
N LYS A 211 2.08 -13.50 8.07
CA LYS A 211 3.22 -13.86 8.92
C LYS A 211 4.43 -14.34 8.12
N ASP A 212 4.18 -14.90 6.94
CA ASP A 212 5.16 -15.46 6.00
C ASP A 212 5.72 -14.43 5.01
N LEU A 213 5.17 -13.22 4.95
CA LEU A 213 5.76 -12.15 4.15
C LEU A 213 6.94 -11.53 4.92
N GLU A 214 8.15 -11.83 4.48
CA GLU A 214 9.38 -11.35 5.10
C GLU A 214 9.55 -9.83 5.04
N LYS A 215 10.35 -9.27 5.95
CA LYS A 215 10.69 -7.83 5.93
C LYS A 215 11.43 -7.47 4.64
N GLY A 216 10.98 -6.41 3.98
CA GLY A 216 11.48 -5.98 2.69
C GLY A 216 10.88 -6.72 1.50
N ALA A 217 10.12 -7.79 1.73
CA ALA A 217 9.40 -8.48 0.67
C ALA A 217 8.06 -7.77 0.36
N TYR A 218 7.61 -7.92 -0.87
CA TYR A 218 6.29 -7.48 -1.32
C TYR A 218 5.64 -8.54 -2.21
N ARG A 219 4.34 -8.46 -2.35
CA ARG A 219 3.56 -9.27 -3.29
C ARG A 219 2.37 -8.48 -3.83
N PRO A 220 1.84 -8.85 -5.01
CA PRO A 220 0.54 -8.33 -5.44
C PRO A 220 -0.56 -8.75 -4.45
N LEU A 221 -1.61 -7.94 -4.34
CA LEU A 221 -2.83 -8.32 -3.63
C LEU A 221 -3.59 -9.37 -4.43
N SER A 222 -4.25 -10.29 -3.73
CA SER A 222 -5.21 -11.19 -4.34
C SER A 222 -6.48 -10.44 -4.75
N GLU A 223 -7.28 -11.03 -5.66
CA GLU A 223 -8.57 -10.45 -6.06
C GLU A 223 -9.51 -10.28 -4.86
N GLU A 224 -9.48 -11.22 -3.91
CA GLU A 224 -10.26 -11.14 -2.68
C GLU A 224 -9.83 -9.96 -1.79
N GLU A 225 -8.51 -9.74 -1.64
CA GLU A 225 -7.96 -8.60 -0.89
C GLU A 225 -8.32 -7.27 -1.55
N ILE A 226 -8.24 -7.20 -2.89
CA ILE A 226 -8.63 -6.02 -3.67
C ILE A 226 -10.13 -5.73 -3.49
N TYR A 227 -10.96 -6.77 -3.56
CA TYR A 227 -12.41 -6.63 -3.37
C TYR A 227 -12.74 -6.10 -1.97
N LYS A 228 -12.14 -6.69 -0.93
CA LYS A 228 -12.35 -6.29 0.47
C LYS A 228 -11.92 -4.85 0.73
N ILE A 229 -10.69 -4.47 0.32
CA ILE A 229 -10.18 -3.12 0.61
C ILE A 229 -10.92 -2.02 -0.15
N LYS A 230 -11.48 -2.33 -1.33
CA LYS A 230 -12.38 -1.42 -2.05
C LYS A 230 -13.74 -1.25 -1.34
N GLY A 231 -14.13 -2.21 -0.53
CA GLY A 231 -15.32 -2.16 0.32
C GLY A 231 -15.11 -1.42 1.65
N ASP A 232 -13.87 -1.16 2.06
CA ASP A 232 -13.53 -0.40 3.27
C ASP A 232 -13.93 1.08 3.07
N LYS A 233 -15.14 1.45 3.53
CA LYS A 233 -15.78 2.77 3.35
C LYS A 233 -16.09 3.40 4.69
#